data_867e58e4875565ccfac622c633346b51
#
_entry.id   867e58e4875565ccfac622c633346b51
#
_cell.length_a   1.000
_cell.length_b   1.000
_cell.length_c   1.000
_cell.angle_alpha   90.00
_cell.angle_beta   90.00
_cell.angle_gamma   90.00
#
_symmetry.space_group_name_H-M   'P 1'
#
loop_
_entity.id
_entity.type
_entity.pdbx_description
1 polymer ?
#
loop_
_entity_poly.entity_id
_entity_poly.type
_entity_poly.pdbx_seq_one_letter_code
_entity_poly.pdbx_strand_id
1 'polypeptide(L)'
;MDNQEQGKLQQEVNQANKVKELFENPLLKESFNKLRKLYSETLFNTGAKENETREKLWLAYQVVSKVEQNLLEILDTGKLASKQLEDFRTSIKRK
;
A
#
# COMPACT_ATOMS: atom_id res chain seq x y z
N MET A 1 17.60 11.92 18.60
CA MET A 1 17.42 11.56 17.16
C MET A 1 18.43 12.31 16.34
N ASP A 2 19.23 11.61 15.55
CA ASP A 2 20.24 12.24 14.72
C ASP A 2 19.67 12.74 13.38
N ASN A 3 20.50 13.45 12.60
CA ASN A 3 20.05 14.02 11.33
C ASN A 3 19.69 12.96 10.30
N GLN A 4 20.38 11.80 10.32
CA GLN A 4 20.09 10.72 9.40
C GLN A 4 18.73 10.08 9.69
N GLU A 5 18.44 9.88 10.96
CA GLU A 5 17.14 9.35 11.38
C GLU A 5 16.01 10.30 11.04
N GLN A 6 16.19 11.60 11.28
CA GLN A 6 15.20 12.61 10.92
C GLN A 6 14.96 12.62 9.41
N GLY A 7 16.02 12.56 8.61
CA GLY A 7 15.92 12.53 7.16
C GLY A 7 15.17 11.31 6.65
N LYS A 8 15.45 10.14 7.25
CA LYS A 8 14.78 8.90 6.90
C LYS A 8 13.28 8.97 7.23
N LEU A 9 12.95 9.43 8.43
CA LEU A 9 11.55 9.55 8.85
C LEU A 9 10.80 10.56 7.97
N GLN A 10 11.42 11.68 7.63
CA GLN A 10 10.81 12.66 6.74
C GLN A 10 10.57 12.09 5.35
N GLN A 11 11.49 11.29 4.83
CA GLN A 11 11.34 10.61 3.56
C GLN A 11 10.16 9.63 3.59
N GLU A 12 10.02 8.88 4.68
CA GLU A 12 8.89 7.96 4.86
C GLU A 12 7.56 8.70 4.88
N VAL A 13 7.51 9.87 5.54
CA VAL A 13 6.32 10.73 5.54
C VAL A 13 6.01 11.22 4.12
N ASN A 14 7.03 11.66 3.38
CA ASN A 14 6.84 12.16 2.02
C ASN A 14 6.33 11.07 1.09
N GLN A 15 6.85 9.85 1.21
CA GLN A 15 6.36 8.71 0.43
C GLN A 15 4.90 8.38 0.77
N ALA A 16 4.56 8.39 2.06
CA ALA A 16 3.19 8.15 2.50
C ALA A 16 2.22 9.20 1.95
N ASN A 17 2.65 10.46 1.89
CA ASN A 17 1.82 11.52 1.32
C ASN A 17 1.54 11.29 -0.16
N LYS A 18 2.53 10.80 -0.91
CA LYS A 18 2.34 10.46 -2.33
C LYS A 18 1.37 9.30 -2.49
N VAL A 19 1.48 8.28 -1.65
CA VAL A 19 0.54 7.15 -1.69
C VAL A 19 -0.87 7.60 -1.31
N LYS A 20 -0.98 8.48 -0.32
CA LYS A 20 -2.28 9.05 0.06
C LYS A 20 -2.93 9.77 -1.11
N GLU A 21 -2.17 10.57 -1.85
CA GLU A 21 -2.67 11.25 -3.06
C GLU A 21 -3.16 10.25 -4.10
N LEU A 22 -2.43 9.14 -4.29
CA LEU A 22 -2.85 8.09 -5.21
C LEU A 22 -4.19 7.46 -4.79
N PHE A 23 -4.36 7.18 -3.49
CA PHE A 23 -5.60 6.57 -3.00
C PHE A 23 -6.77 7.57 -2.98
N GLU A 24 -6.51 8.86 -2.98
CA GLU A 24 -7.55 9.87 -3.13
C GLU A 24 -8.06 9.97 -4.57
N ASN A 25 -7.33 9.40 -5.53
CA ASN A 25 -7.76 9.34 -6.92
C ASN A 25 -8.76 8.20 -7.10
N PRO A 26 -10.04 8.51 -7.40
CA PRO A 26 -11.06 7.47 -7.53
C PRO A 26 -10.78 6.47 -8.65
N LEU A 27 -10.06 6.86 -9.70
CA LEU A 27 -9.72 5.97 -10.79
C LEU A 27 -8.78 4.85 -10.35
N LEU A 28 -7.83 5.16 -9.46
CA LEU A 28 -6.91 4.13 -8.95
C LEU A 28 -7.66 3.10 -8.12
N LYS A 29 -8.50 3.56 -7.19
CA LYS A 29 -9.29 2.69 -6.35
C LYS A 29 -10.25 1.83 -7.18
N GLU A 30 -10.91 2.43 -8.14
CA GLU A 30 -11.77 1.72 -9.10
C GLU A 30 -11.00 0.65 -9.86
N SER A 31 -9.77 0.97 -10.30
CA SER A 31 -8.93 0.03 -11.05
C SER A 31 -8.57 -1.20 -10.22
N PHE A 32 -8.17 -1.02 -8.97
CA PHE A 32 -7.90 -2.15 -8.08
C PHE A 32 -9.14 -3.01 -7.87
N ASN A 33 -10.28 -2.39 -7.58
CA ASN A 33 -11.54 -3.11 -7.36
C ASN A 33 -11.97 -3.88 -8.62
N LYS A 34 -11.83 -3.25 -9.78
CA LYS A 34 -12.18 -3.84 -11.07
C LYS A 34 -11.31 -5.05 -11.38
N LEU A 35 -10.00 -4.94 -11.16
CA LEU A 35 -9.08 -6.05 -11.39
C LEU A 35 -9.36 -7.22 -10.45
N ARG A 36 -9.55 -6.95 -9.16
CA ARG A 36 -9.89 -8.00 -8.20
C ARG A 36 -11.18 -8.72 -8.58
N LYS A 37 -12.19 -7.96 -8.95
CA LYS A 37 -13.47 -8.52 -9.37
C LYS A 37 -13.30 -9.37 -10.63
N LEU A 38 -12.60 -8.86 -11.62
CA LEU A 38 -12.34 -9.56 -12.87
C LEU A 38 -11.66 -10.90 -12.63
N TYR A 39 -10.55 -10.89 -11.89
CA TYR A 39 -9.77 -12.10 -11.65
C TYR A 39 -10.52 -13.10 -10.78
N SER A 40 -11.23 -12.65 -9.75
CA SER A 40 -12.00 -13.56 -8.88
C SER A 40 -13.18 -14.18 -9.61
N GLU A 41 -13.91 -13.41 -10.41
CA GLU A 41 -15.02 -13.93 -11.20
C GLU A 41 -14.55 -14.90 -12.28
N THR A 42 -13.46 -14.57 -12.97
CA THR A 42 -12.90 -15.45 -14.00
C THR A 42 -12.40 -16.75 -13.37
N LEU A 43 -11.74 -16.67 -12.21
CA LEU A 43 -11.28 -17.84 -11.47
C LEU A 43 -12.47 -18.73 -11.06
N PHE A 44 -13.53 -18.12 -10.55
CA PHE A 44 -14.74 -18.83 -10.13
C PHE A 44 -15.40 -19.55 -11.31
N ASN A 45 -15.40 -18.95 -12.50
CA ASN A 45 -16.04 -19.50 -13.69
C ASN A 45 -15.14 -20.41 -14.51
N THR A 46 -13.87 -20.59 -14.11
CA THR A 46 -12.94 -21.48 -14.81
C THR A 46 -13.25 -22.93 -14.45
N GLY A 47 -13.28 -23.80 -15.46
CA GLY A 47 -13.59 -25.22 -15.27
C GLY A 47 -12.54 -25.97 -14.47
N ALA A 48 -12.95 -27.03 -13.78
CA ALA A 48 -12.07 -27.82 -12.91
C ALA A 48 -10.91 -28.47 -13.66
N LYS A 49 -11.01 -28.64 -14.98
CA LYS A 49 -9.96 -29.25 -15.81
C LYS A 49 -8.91 -28.23 -16.30
N GLU A 50 -9.14 -26.94 -16.06
CA GLU A 50 -8.24 -25.87 -16.52
C GLU A 50 -7.31 -25.39 -15.41
N ASN A 51 -6.58 -26.34 -14.81
CA ASN A 51 -5.74 -26.07 -13.65
C ASN A 51 -4.66 -25.01 -13.92
N GLU A 52 -4.02 -25.05 -15.08
CA GLU A 52 -2.99 -24.08 -15.44
C GLU A 52 -3.56 -22.65 -15.52
N THR A 53 -4.72 -22.50 -16.15
CA THR A 53 -5.40 -21.21 -16.25
C THR A 53 -5.80 -20.70 -14.87
N ARG A 54 -6.33 -21.59 -14.01
CA ARG A 54 -6.71 -21.25 -12.64
C ARG A 54 -5.52 -20.78 -11.83
N GLU A 55 -4.38 -21.45 -11.96
CA GLU A 55 -3.14 -21.07 -11.28
C GLU A 55 -2.68 -19.68 -11.69
N LYS A 56 -2.69 -19.38 -12.98
CA LYS A 56 -2.30 -18.07 -13.50
C LYS A 56 -3.23 -16.95 -13.00
N LEU A 57 -4.54 -17.21 -12.98
CA LEU A 57 -5.53 -16.25 -12.46
C LEU A 57 -5.36 -16.02 -10.96
N TRP A 58 -5.09 -17.08 -10.21
CA TRP A 58 -4.83 -17.00 -8.78
C TRP A 58 -3.59 -16.15 -8.49
N LEU A 59 -2.51 -16.38 -9.25
CA LEU A 59 -1.27 -15.59 -9.13
C LEU A 59 -1.51 -14.12 -9.47
N ALA A 60 -2.28 -13.85 -10.54
CA ALA A 60 -2.61 -12.49 -10.93
C ALA A 60 -3.40 -11.77 -9.82
N TYR A 61 -4.38 -12.45 -9.25
CA TYR A 61 -5.17 -11.92 -8.15
C TYR A 61 -4.26 -11.60 -6.94
N GLN A 62 -3.35 -12.50 -6.61
CA GLN A 62 -2.41 -12.30 -5.50
C GLN A 62 -1.47 -11.13 -5.74
N VAL A 63 -0.98 -10.97 -6.97
CA VAL A 63 -0.09 -9.85 -7.31
C VAL A 63 -0.82 -8.51 -7.12
N VAL A 64 -2.05 -8.39 -7.60
CA VAL A 64 -2.86 -7.17 -7.41
C VAL A 64 -3.04 -6.87 -5.93
N SER A 65 -3.38 -7.87 -5.13
CA SER A 65 -3.55 -7.72 -3.69
C SER A 65 -2.25 -7.32 -2.98
N LYS A 66 -1.13 -7.87 -3.42
CA LYS A 66 0.20 -7.56 -2.87
C LYS A 66 0.62 -6.12 -3.16
N VAL A 67 0.34 -5.63 -4.37
CA VAL A 67 0.65 -4.24 -4.73
C VAL A 67 -0.14 -3.29 -3.82
N GLU A 68 -1.44 -3.53 -3.66
CA GLU A 68 -2.26 -2.71 -2.78
C GLU A 68 -1.78 -2.76 -1.33
N GLN A 69 -1.47 -3.95 -0.83
CA GLN A 69 -0.96 -4.13 0.52
C GLN A 69 0.35 -3.37 0.73
N ASN A 70 1.26 -3.42 -0.25
CA ASN A 70 2.52 -2.69 -0.17
C ASN A 70 2.29 -1.18 -0.06
N LEU A 71 1.34 -0.64 -0.82
CA LEU A 71 0.99 0.78 -0.73
C LEU A 71 0.42 1.13 0.64
N LEU A 72 -0.43 0.26 1.21
CA LEU A 72 -0.97 0.46 2.56
C LEU A 72 0.12 0.43 3.62
N GLU A 73 1.12 -0.44 3.47
CA GLU A 73 2.27 -0.50 4.37
C GLU A 73 3.08 0.79 4.35
N ILE A 74 3.25 1.40 3.17
CA ILE A 74 3.90 2.70 3.05
C ILE A 74 3.14 3.77 3.83
N LEU A 75 1.80 3.75 3.75
CA LEU A 75 0.97 4.68 4.53
C LEU A 75 1.16 4.48 6.02
N ASP A 76 1.15 3.24 6.49
CA ASP A 76 1.31 2.93 7.91
C ASP A 76 2.70 3.33 8.41
N THR A 77 3.73 3.05 7.64
CA THR A 77 5.11 3.46 7.95
C THR A 77 5.21 4.97 8.06
N GLY A 78 4.57 5.70 7.14
CA GLY A 78 4.56 7.16 7.18
C GLY A 78 3.82 7.72 8.37
N LYS A 79 2.72 7.11 8.79
CA LYS A 79 1.99 7.53 10.00
C LYS A 79 2.85 7.36 11.24
N LEU A 80 3.55 6.24 11.34
CA LEU A 80 4.46 6.00 12.45
C LEU A 80 5.62 6.99 12.45
N ALA A 81 6.21 7.24 11.28
CA ALA A 81 7.29 8.19 11.13
C ALA A 81 6.86 9.61 11.51
N SER A 82 5.66 10.02 11.09
CA SER A 82 5.09 11.31 11.44
C SER A 82 4.93 11.47 12.94
N LYS A 83 4.44 10.43 13.60
CA LYS A 83 4.28 10.42 15.06
C LYS A 83 5.64 10.53 15.77
N GLN A 84 6.63 9.80 15.31
CA GLN A 84 7.98 9.84 15.88
C GLN A 84 8.62 11.22 15.74
N LEU A 85 8.44 11.87 14.59
CA LEU A 85 8.93 13.24 14.38
C LEU A 85 8.21 14.23 15.27
N GLU A 86 6.89 14.10 15.42
CA GLU A 86 6.10 14.95 16.29
C GLU A 86 6.52 14.80 17.76
N ASP A 87 6.69 13.57 18.23
CA ASP A 87 7.14 13.28 19.58
C ASP A 87 8.53 13.88 19.85
N PHE A 88 9.41 13.80 18.86
CA PHE A 88 10.75 14.40 18.97
C PHE A 88 10.65 15.92 19.08
N ARG A 89 9.86 16.58 18.25
CA ARG A 89 9.64 18.03 18.31
C ARG A 89 9.06 18.47 19.64
N THR A 90 8.10 17.72 20.13
CA THR A 90 7.47 17.99 21.43
C THR A 90 8.48 17.84 22.57
N SER A 91 9.33 16.82 22.51
CA SER A 91 10.38 16.59 23.49
C SER A 91 11.37 17.76 23.56
N ILE A 92 11.75 18.32 22.41
CA ILE A 92 12.63 19.49 22.34
C ILE A 92 11.98 20.72 22.94
N LYS A 93 10.69 20.94 22.66
CA LYS A 93 9.96 22.12 23.16
C LYS A 93 9.76 22.11 24.67
N ARG A 94 9.79 20.96 25.31
CA ARG A 94 9.60 20.81 26.76
C ARG A 94 10.86 21.16 27.57
N LYS A 95 11.97 21.38 26.90
CA LYS A 95 13.18 21.85 27.57
C LYS A 95 13.12 23.35 27.76
#